data_e356cff48a6de1a31dd205361c8c5215
#
_entry.id   e356cff48a6de1a31dd205361c8c5215
#
_cell.length_a   1.000
_cell.length_b   1.000
_cell.length_c   1.000
_cell.angle_alpha   90.00
_cell.angle_beta   90.00
_cell.angle_gamma   90.00
#
_symmetry.space_group_name_H-M   'P 1'
#
loop_
_entity.id
_entity.type
_entity.pdbx_description
1 polymer ?
#
loop_
_entity_poly.entity_id
_entity_poly.type
_entity_poly.pdbx_seq_one_letter_code
_entity_poly.pdbx_strand_id
1 'polypeptide(L)'
;MAPAQQRPTVKIAPNNPVFDLPVIVGIEEGLFARAGLDVSFSATYADREKDSAERPIMARLKEQMFDCGSADSYNVCEWASIDRLERGKRGGNIAALRASVAAQAILSFDDALQVPRDLADVPVMVQELTGSHYTTVQMLESAVGAEHVKIEKGGLPQMRYAALKNRATRAIAVMEPFISLGLKDGAHIIAASFYRGGEVISPDLTPEERKAYYDAENQAVDMINADFYKYAHHITAHAKGALEPRELLRAFVHYKHVDYYDPTLFNRAYDWMKARGLSEGQSQHAALVVG
;
A
#
# COMPACT_ATOMS: atom_id res chain seq x y z
N MET A 1 -36.44 22.92 15.49
CA MET A 1 -35.15 22.55 14.90
C MET A 1 -35.23 21.08 14.54
N ALA A 2 -35.07 20.73 13.27
CA ALA A 2 -34.93 19.33 12.90
C ALA A 2 -33.67 18.75 13.57
N PRO A 3 -33.69 17.49 14.05
CA PRO A 3 -32.48 16.87 14.58
C PRO A 3 -31.40 16.89 13.50
N ALA A 4 -30.19 17.28 13.86
CA ALA A 4 -29.06 17.21 12.94
C ALA A 4 -28.95 15.74 12.47
N GLN A 5 -29.13 15.51 11.18
CA GLN A 5 -29.04 14.19 10.61
C GLN A 5 -27.60 13.69 10.86
N GLN A 6 -27.47 12.60 11.60
CA GLN A 6 -26.16 12.01 11.92
C GLN A 6 -25.52 11.58 10.59
N ARG A 7 -24.30 12.05 10.33
CA ARG A 7 -23.56 11.71 9.12
C ARG A 7 -23.21 10.23 9.16
N PRO A 8 -23.30 9.52 8.02
CA PRO A 8 -22.72 8.18 7.92
C PRO A 8 -21.25 8.17 8.30
N THR A 9 -20.84 7.21 9.12
CA THR A 9 -19.47 7.06 9.58
C THR A 9 -18.74 6.05 8.70
N VAL A 10 -17.52 6.38 8.25
CA VAL A 10 -16.64 5.49 7.50
C VAL A 10 -15.31 5.39 8.24
N LYS A 11 -15.00 4.21 8.72
CA LYS A 11 -13.79 3.92 9.48
C LYS A 11 -12.74 3.27 8.61
N ILE A 12 -11.52 3.80 8.62
CA ILE A 12 -10.41 3.35 7.77
C ILE A 12 -9.36 2.64 8.62
N ALA A 13 -8.97 1.43 8.25
CA ALA A 13 -7.82 0.80 8.87
C ALA A 13 -6.52 1.36 8.26
N PRO A 14 -5.56 1.85 9.08
CA PRO A 14 -4.36 2.52 8.58
C PRO A 14 -3.43 1.56 7.83
N ASN A 15 -2.84 2.03 6.74
CA ASN A 15 -1.80 1.31 6.00
C ASN A 15 -0.42 1.96 6.22
N ASN A 16 0.05 2.76 5.30
CA ASN A 16 1.23 3.62 5.43
C ASN A 16 0.87 5.01 4.92
N PRO A 17 1.39 6.09 5.51
CA PRO A 17 1.02 7.44 5.10
C PRO A 17 1.24 7.74 3.63
N VAL A 18 2.23 7.13 2.96
CA VAL A 18 2.42 7.28 1.52
C VAL A 18 1.21 6.77 0.71
N PHE A 19 0.49 5.78 1.22
CA PHE A 19 -0.72 5.26 0.58
C PHE A 19 -1.98 5.93 1.08
N ASP A 20 -2.01 6.32 2.35
CA ASP A 20 -3.15 6.92 3.02
C ASP A 20 -3.22 8.45 2.86
N LEU A 21 -2.23 9.07 2.21
CA LEU A 21 -2.14 10.54 2.13
C LEU A 21 -3.41 11.21 1.61
N PRO A 22 -4.11 10.69 0.57
CA PRO A 22 -5.37 11.28 0.13
C PRO A 22 -6.45 11.28 1.22
N VAL A 23 -6.53 10.20 2.00
CA VAL A 23 -7.48 10.10 3.12
C VAL A 23 -7.09 11.07 4.24
N ILE A 24 -5.80 11.14 4.60
CA ILE A 24 -5.29 12.07 5.62
C ILE A 24 -5.66 13.50 5.23
N VAL A 25 -5.33 13.92 4.02
CA VAL A 25 -5.63 15.27 3.52
C VAL A 25 -7.15 15.51 3.42
N GLY A 26 -7.92 14.52 2.99
CA GLY A 26 -9.38 14.61 2.95
C GLY A 26 -10.01 14.86 4.33
N ILE A 27 -9.45 14.25 5.39
CA ILE A 27 -9.86 14.48 6.78
C ILE A 27 -9.43 15.88 7.24
N GLU A 28 -8.15 16.22 7.10
CA GLU A 28 -7.57 17.49 7.59
C GLU A 28 -8.22 18.72 6.93
N GLU A 29 -8.43 18.66 5.62
CA GLU A 29 -9.06 19.75 4.86
C GLU A 29 -10.60 19.71 4.93
N GLY A 30 -11.18 18.77 5.68
CA GLY A 30 -12.63 18.64 5.89
C GLY A 30 -13.43 18.27 4.64
N LEU A 31 -12.81 17.60 3.66
CA LEU A 31 -13.46 17.25 2.39
C LEU A 31 -14.57 16.22 2.60
N PHE A 32 -14.31 15.17 3.38
CA PHE A 32 -15.31 14.18 3.73
C PHE A 32 -16.50 14.78 4.51
N ALA A 33 -16.21 15.68 5.45
CA ALA A 33 -17.26 16.37 6.20
C ALA A 33 -18.15 17.22 5.30
N ARG A 34 -17.59 17.87 4.27
CA ARG A 34 -18.38 18.59 3.24
C ARG A 34 -19.18 17.66 2.33
N ALA A 35 -18.66 16.44 2.09
CA ALA A 35 -19.38 15.40 1.37
C ALA A 35 -20.47 14.69 2.20
N GLY A 36 -20.68 15.12 3.47
CA GLY A 36 -21.69 14.56 4.36
C GLY A 36 -21.26 13.28 5.08
N LEU A 37 -19.97 12.95 5.10
CA LEU A 37 -19.41 11.76 5.74
C LEU A 37 -18.60 12.12 6.99
N ASP A 38 -18.61 11.23 7.99
CA ASP A 38 -17.72 11.26 9.13
C ASP A 38 -16.64 10.19 8.94
N VAL A 39 -15.46 10.59 8.44
CA VAL A 39 -14.36 9.68 8.10
C VAL A 39 -13.25 9.80 9.13
N SER A 40 -12.79 8.66 9.65
CA SER A 40 -11.69 8.61 10.63
C SER A 40 -10.90 7.31 10.51
N PHE A 41 -9.65 7.34 10.99
CA PHE A 41 -8.87 6.11 11.15
C PHE A 41 -9.31 5.36 12.40
N SER A 42 -9.43 4.03 12.29
CA SER A 42 -9.82 3.13 13.40
C SER A 42 -8.66 2.81 14.36
N ALA A 43 -7.42 3.12 13.97
CA ALA A 43 -6.22 2.94 14.78
C ALA A 43 -5.17 3.96 14.38
N THR A 44 -4.10 4.06 15.15
CA THR A 44 -2.95 4.92 14.84
C THR A 44 -1.89 4.18 14.02
N TYR A 45 -1.00 4.92 13.36
CA TYR A 45 0.18 4.33 12.71
C TYR A 45 1.12 3.67 13.73
N ALA A 46 1.18 4.17 14.96
CA ALA A 46 1.93 3.55 16.05
C ALA A 46 1.37 2.17 16.44
N ASP A 47 0.05 1.97 16.36
CA ASP A 47 -0.54 0.66 16.59
C ASP A 47 -0.18 -0.32 15.46
N ARG A 48 -0.13 0.18 14.22
CA ARG A 48 0.31 -0.62 13.09
C ARG A 48 1.80 -1.01 13.17
N GLU A 49 2.64 -0.16 13.73
CA GLU A 49 4.07 -0.46 13.95
C GLU A 49 4.30 -1.63 14.94
N LYS A 50 3.29 -2.01 15.72
CA LYS A 50 3.35 -3.18 16.62
C LYS A 50 3.10 -4.51 15.89
N ASP A 51 2.73 -4.49 14.61
CA ASP A 51 2.56 -5.71 13.83
C ASP A 51 3.89 -6.45 13.68
N SER A 52 3.88 -7.74 14.01
CA SER A 52 5.05 -8.62 13.84
C SER A 52 5.10 -9.20 12.43
N ALA A 53 6.33 -9.38 11.90
CA ALA A 53 6.55 -10.09 10.65
C ALA A 53 6.08 -11.55 10.71
N GLU A 54 6.11 -12.16 11.89
CA GLU A 54 5.71 -13.55 12.13
C GLU A 54 4.19 -13.74 12.20
N ARG A 55 3.43 -12.64 12.38
CA ARG A 55 1.97 -12.73 12.48
C ARG A 55 1.37 -13.13 11.14
N PRO A 56 0.47 -14.14 11.10
CA PRO A 56 -0.26 -14.50 9.89
C PRO A 56 -0.94 -13.27 9.27
N ILE A 57 -0.96 -13.21 7.94
CA ILE A 57 -1.39 -12.00 7.23
C ILE A 57 -2.80 -11.53 7.63
N MET A 58 -3.77 -12.44 7.77
CA MET A 58 -5.15 -12.11 8.18
C MET A 58 -5.29 -11.73 9.67
N ALA A 59 -4.27 -11.97 10.47
CA ALA A 59 -4.22 -11.54 11.88
C ALA A 59 -3.50 -10.21 12.08
N ARG A 60 -3.00 -9.59 11.00
CA ARG A 60 -2.39 -8.25 11.06
C ARG A 60 -3.46 -7.19 11.25
N LEU A 61 -3.06 -6.05 11.80
CA LEU A 61 -3.99 -5.04 12.33
C LEU A 61 -5.09 -4.67 11.33
N LYS A 62 -4.77 -4.25 10.12
CA LYS A 62 -5.77 -3.75 9.17
C LYS A 62 -6.70 -4.84 8.64
N GLU A 63 -6.17 -6.03 8.34
CA GLU A 63 -6.95 -7.18 7.90
C GLU A 63 -7.91 -7.63 9.02
N GLN A 64 -7.41 -7.70 10.25
CA GLN A 64 -8.23 -8.05 11.42
C GLN A 64 -9.31 -7.02 11.71
N MET A 65 -8.99 -5.71 11.63
CA MET A 65 -9.95 -4.63 11.84
C MET A 65 -11.08 -4.67 10.83
N PHE A 66 -10.78 -4.95 9.58
CA PHE A 66 -11.79 -5.11 8.54
C PHE A 66 -12.65 -6.35 8.79
N ASP A 67 -12.04 -7.51 9.02
CA ASP A 67 -12.76 -8.77 9.23
C ASP A 67 -13.68 -8.76 10.48
N CYS A 68 -13.30 -8.03 11.54
CA CYS A 68 -14.14 -7.89 12.74
C CYS A 68 -15.14 -6.73 12.68
N GLY A 69 -15.18 -5.96 11.59
CA GLY A 69 -16.10 -4.85 11.41
C GLY A 69 -15.72 -3.56 12.15
N SER A 70 -14.50 -3.45 12.68
CA SER A 70 -14.03 -2.21 13.31
C SER A 70 -13.45 -1.20 12.31
N ALA A 71 -13.26 -1.59 11.06
CA ALA A 71 -12.97 -0.71 9.94
C ALA A 71 -13.84 -1.07 8.74
N ASP A 72 -14.25 -0.07 7.97
CA ASP A 72 -15.12 -0.21 6.79
C ASP A 72 -14.33 -0.23 5.49
N SER A 73 -13.10 0.29 5.51
CA SER A 73 -12.22 0.29 4.34
C SER A 73 -10.75 0.21 4.73
N TYR A 74 -9.94 -0.26 3.81
CA TYR A 74 -8.49 -0.14 3.82
C TYR A 74 -7.94 -0.25 2.40
N ASN A 75 -6.80 0.38 2.15
CA ASN A 75 -6.08 0.16 0.90
C ASN A 75 -4.97 -0.88 1.05
N VAL A 76 -4.68 -1.54 -0.05
CA VAL A 76 -3.64 -2.58 -0.12
C VAL A 76 -3.12 -2.68 -1.56
N CYS A 77 -2.03 -3.42 -1.85
CA CYS A 77 -1.63 -3.65 -3.24
C CYS A 77 -2.67 -4.48 -3.99
N GLU A 78 -2.73 -4.35 -5.32
CA GLU A 78 -3.77 -5.00 -6.14
C GLU A 78 -3.84 -6.52 -5.92
N TRP A 79 -2.70 -7.20 -5.90
CA TRP A 79 -2.62 -8.65 -5.64
C TRP A 79 -3.17 -9.03 -4.26
N ALA A 80 -2.78 -8.26 -3.24
CA ALA A 80 -3.25 -8.50 -1.90
C ALA A 80 -4.74 -8.17 -1.73
N SER A 81 -5.32 -7.24 -2.50
CA SER A 81 -6.77 -7.00 -2.44
C SER A 81 -7.56 -8.24 -2.84
N ILE A 82 -7.13 -8.94 -3.87
CA ILE A 82 -7.72 -10.21 -4.31
C ILE A 82 -7.56 -11.28 -3.21
N ASP A 83 -6.31 -11.52 -2.78
CA ASP A 83 -5.97 -12.55 -1.78
C ASP A 83 -6.71 -12.33 -0.45
N ARG A 84 -6.83 -11.06 0.03
CA ARG A 84 -7.51 -10.75 1.30
C ARG A 84 -9.01 -10.97 1.24
N LEU A 85 -9.64 -10.64 0.12
CA LEU A 85 -11.07 -10.89 -0.06
C LEU A 85 -11.39 -12.39 -0.16
N GLU A 86 -10.50 -13.18 -0.77
CA GLU A 86 -10.66 -14.64 -0.82
C GLU A 86 -10.45 -15.31 0.54
N ARG A 87 -9.59 -14.77 1.40
CA ARG A 87 -9.30 -15.30 2.74
C ARG A 87 -10.17 -14.70 3.84
N GLY A 88 -10.73 -13.52 3.61
CA GLY A 88 -11.51 -12.77 4.58
C GLY A 88 -12.84 -13.42 4.91
N LYS A 89 -13.36 -13.11 6.10
CA LYS A 89 -14.61 -13.69 6.62
C LYS A 89 -15.81 -12.76 6.51
N ARG A 90 -15.58 -11.45 6.57
CA ARG A 90 -16.64 -10.45 6.51
C ARG A 90 -17.26 -10.34 5.11
N GLY A 91 -16.54 -10.76 4.07
CA GLY A 91 -16.85 -10.37 2.71
C GLY A 91 -16.34 -8.94 2.43
N GLY A 92 -16.72 -8.38 1.30
CA GLY A 92 -16.29 -7.07 0.86
C GLY A 92 -15.97 -7.06 -0.62
N ASN A 93 -15.59 -5.90 -1.12
CA ASN A 93 -15.29 -5.71 -2.53
C ASN A 93 -14.06 -4.82 -2.72
N ILE A 94 -13.43 -4.94 -3.87
CA ILE A 94 -12.50 -3.93 -4.39
C ILE A 94 -13.36 -2.86 -5.07
N ALA A 95 -13.46 -1.68 -4.48
CA ALA A 95 -14.31 -0.63 -5.01
C ALA A 95 -13.63 0.22 -6.07
N ALA A 96 -12.29 0.34 -5.99
CA ALA A 96 -11.50 1.12 -6.93
C ALA A 96 -10.03 0.71 -6.92
N LEU A 97 -9.29 1.12 -7.94
CA LEU A 97 -7.85 1.28 -7.85
C LEU A 97 -7.56 2.52 -7.01
N ARG A 98 -6.78 2.38 -5.94
CA ARG A 98 -6.48 3.46 -4.98
C ARG A 98 -5.84 4.67 -5.65
N ALA A 99 -5.99 5.82 -5.03
CA ALA A 99 -5.45 7.08 -5.50
C ALA A 99 -3.91 7.11 -5.52
N SER A 100 -3.24 6.44 -4.58
CA SER A 100 -1.78 6.45 -4.50
C SER A 100 -1.13 5.45 -5.47
N VAL A 101 -0.19 5.95 -6.28
CA VAL A 101 0.70 5.18 -7.17
C VAL A 101 2.12 5.34 -6.63
N ALA A 102 2.67 4.32 -6.02
CA ALA A 102 3.96 4.41 -5.36
C ALA A 102 4.97 3.43 -5.96
N ALA A 103 6.25 3.83 -5.96
CA ALA A 103 7.33 2.93 -6.28
C ALA A 103 7.57 1.93 -5.15
N GLN A 104 7.92 0.72 -5.53
CA GLN A 104 8.75 -0.17 -4.73
C GLN A 104 10.13 -0.19 -5.38
N ALA A 105 11.16 0.06 -4.59
CA ALA A 105 12.54 -0.01 -5.05
C ALA A 105 13.31 -1.06 -4.26
N ILE A 106 14.19 -1.76 -4.96
CA ILE A 106 15.18 -2.65 -4.35
C ILE A 106 16.43 -1.80 -4.12
N LEU A 107 16.79 -1.66 -2.84
CA LEU A 107 17.95 -0.87 -2.39
C LEU A 107 19.06 -1.77 -1.88
N SER A 108 20.30 -1.34 -2.09
CA SER A 108 21.50 -1.94 -1.52
C SER A 108 22.55 -0.88 -1.15
N PHE A 109 23.41 -1.21 -0.18
CA PHE A 109 24.68 -0.52 0.07
C PHE A 109 25.88 -1.34 -0.44
N ASP A 110 25.64 -2.47 -1.10
CA ASP A 110 26.67 -3.38 -1.57
C ASP A 110 26.97 -3.08 -3.04
N ASP A 111 28.17 -2.54 -3.30
CA ASP A 111 28.61 -2.17 -4.65
C ASP A 111 28.71 -3.34 -5.64
N ALA A 112 28.67 -4.59 -5.14
CA ALA A 112 28.61 -5.77 -5.99
C ALA A 112 27.21 -6.06 -6.56
N LEU A 113 26.17 -5.33 -6.10
CA LEU A 113 24.76 -5.51 -6.51
C LEU A 113 24.26 -4.26 -7.24
N GLN A 114 24.60 -4.09 -8.52
CA GLN A 114 24.29 -2.86 -9.27
C GLN A 114 23.06 -2.98 -10.18
N VAL A 115 22.78 -4.17 -10.68
CA VAL A 115 21.68 -4.42 -11.63
C VAL A 115 20.87 -5.65 -11.19
N PRO A 116 19.62 -5.81 -11.68
CA PRO A 116 18.78 -6.95 -11.27
C PRO A 116 19.43 -8.33 -11.43
N ARG A 117 20.31 -8.53 -12.40
CA ARG A 117 21.04 -9.80 -12.59
C ARG A 117 21.99 -10.17 -11.46
N ASP A 118 22.50 -9.18 -10.75
CA ASP A 118 23.40 -9.41 -9.61
C ASP A 118 22.64 -9.99 -8.39
N LEU A 119 21.30 -9.97 -8.44
CA LEU A 119 20.43 -10.53 -7.41
C LEU A 119 20.08 -12.01 -7.63
N ALA A 120 20.68 -12.69 -8.63
CA ALA A 120 20.51 -14.13 -8.78
C ALA A 120 20.96 -14.85 -7.51
N ASP A 121 20.05 -15.63 -6.89
CA ASP A 121 20.25 -16.36 -5.62
C ASP A 121 20.61 -15.48 -4.41
N VAL A 122 20.52 -14.14 -4.52
CA VAL A 122 20.69 -13.22 -3.39
C VAL A 122 19.32 -12.91 -2.78
N PRO A 123 19.11 -13.19 -1.47
CA PRO A 123 17.85 -12.89 -0.83
C PRO A 123 17.55 -11.38 -0.81
N VAL A 124 16.34 -11.00 -1.23
CA VAL A 124 15.80 -9.65 -1.08
C VAL A 124 14.79 -9.64 0.05
N MET A 125 15.03 -8.82 1.07
CA MET A 125 14.15 -8.75 2.23
C MET A 125 12.87 -7.97 1.90
N VAL A 126 11.72 -8.61 2.11
CA VAL A 126 10.38 -8.09 1.80
C VAL A 126 9.41 -8.31 2.97
N GLN A 127 8.25 -7.71 2.91
CA GLN A 127 7.09 -8.16 3.69
C GLN A 127 6.28 -9.14 2.84
N GLU A 128 6.23 -10.40 3.28
CA GLU A 128 5.58 -11.48 2.54
C GLU A 128 4.09 -11.19 2.26
N LEU A 129 3.60 -11.58 1.09
CA LEU A 129 2.23 -11.39 0.60
C LEU A 129 1.77 -9.91 0.62
N THR A 130 2.69 -8.99 0.32
CA THR A 130 2.41 -7.56 0.15
C THR A 130 3.05 -7.01 -1.12
N GLY A 131 2.83 -5.73 -1.40
CA GLY A 131 3.40 -5.06 -2.58
C GLY A 131 4.91 -5.26 -2.71
N SER A 132 5.67 -5.22 -1.60
CA SER A 132 7.13 -5.45 -1.66
C SER A 132 7.50 -6.86 -2.11
N HIS A 133 6.73 -7.87 -1.75
CA HIS A 133 6.94 -9.25 -2.21
C HIS A 133 6.61 -9.37 -3.70
N TYR A 134 5.38 -9.03 -4.07
CA TYR A 134 4.90 -9.22 -5.44
C TYR A 134 5.73 -8.44 -6.47
N THR A 135 6.02 -7.15 -6.19
CA THR A 135 6.83 -6.33 -7.11
C THR A 135 8.27 -6.80 -7.21
N THR A 136 8.87 -7.29 -6.10
CA THR A 136 10.24 -7.85 -6.13
C THR A 136 10.29 -9.07 -7.05
N VAL A 137 9.35 -10.00 -6.92
CA VAL A 137 9.29 -11.17 -7.81
C VAL A 137 9.16 -10.72 -9.26
N GLN A 138 8.23 -9.80 -9.56
CA GLN A 138 8.03 -9.29 -10.93
C GLN A 138 9.26 -8.58 -11.51
N MET A 139 9.96 -7.77 -10.71
CA MET A 139 11.16 -7.07 -11.17
C MET A 139 12.33 -8.02 -11.46
N LEU A 140 12.45 -9.10 -10.69
CA LEU A 140 13.61 -9.98 -10.78
C LEU A 140 13.39 -11.16 -11.72
N GLU A 141 12.20 -11.75 -11.80
CA GLU A 141 11.96 -12.96 -12.61
C GLU A 141 12.27 -12.79 -14.10
N SER A 142 12.13 -11.57 -14.63
CA SER A 142 12.50 -11.26 -16.01
C SER A 142 14.01 -11.14 -16.23
N ALA A 143 14.77 -10.90 -15.17
CA ALA A 143 16.22 -10.67 -15.25
C ALA A 143 17.04 -11.91 -14.89
N VAL A 144 16.57 -12.73 -13.93
CA VAL A 144 17.34 -13.88 -13.40
C VAL A 144 16.65 -15.24 -13.55
N GLY A 145 15.37 -15.26 -13.98
CA GLY A 145 14.53 -16.46 -13.94
C GLY A 145 13.89 -16.69 -12.56
N ALA A 146 12.71 -17.29 -12.56
CA ALA A 146 11.90 -17.44 -11.32
C ALA A 146 12.61 -18.31 -10.28
N GLU A 147 13.37 -19.32 -10.68
CA GLU A 147 14.12 -20.25 -9.82
C GLU A 147 15.26 -19.58 -9.04
N HIS A 148 15.79 -18.47 -9.57
CA HIS A 148 16.87 -17.68 -8.97
C HIS A 148 16.38 -16.49 -8.14
N VAL A 149 15.07 -16.22 -8.10
CA VAL A 149 14.51 -15.20 -7.23
C VAL A 149 14.43 -15.72 -5.80
N LYS A 150 15.13 -15.06 -4.88
CA LYS A 150 15.13 -15.43 -3.45
C LYS A 150 14.52 -14.30 -2.63
N ILE A 151 13.59 -14.67 -1.76
CA ILE A 151 12.86 -13.74 -0.88
C ILE A 151 13.21 -14.06 0.57
N GLU A 152 13.47 -13.03 1.36
CA GLU A 152 13.66 -13.10 2.81
C GLU A 152 12.56 -12.32 3.53
N LYS A 153 12.02 -12.87 4.64
CA LYS A 153 10.99 -12.19 5.45
C LYS A 153 11.61 -11.11 6.31
N GLY A 154 11.13 -9.86 6.18
CA GLY A 154 11.71 -8.69 6.87
C GLY A 154 10.71 -7.76 7.56
N GLY A 155 9.41 -8.11 7.55
CA GLY A 155 8.38 -7.31 8.22
C GLY A 155 8.15 -5.92 7.59
N LEU A 156 7.91 -4.92 8.44
CA LEU A 156 7.57 -3.56 8.04
C LEU A 156 8.75 -2.84 7.37
N PRO A 157 8.51 -1.79 6.55
CA PRO A 157 9.56 -1.10 5.80
C PRO A 157 10.71 -0.57 6.66
N GLN A 158 10.40 0.00 7.82
CA GLN A 158 11.41 0.51 8.77
C GLN A 158 12.30 -0.59 9.35
N MET A 159 11.77 -1.80 9.54
CA MET A 159 12.54 -2.96 10.02
C MET A 159 13.52 -3.42 8.95
N ARG A 160 13.07 -3.53 7.70
CA ARG A 160 13.93 -3.89 6.56
C ARG A 160 15.03 -2.84 6.34
N TYR A 161 14.66 -1.55 6.43
CA TYR A 161 15.63 -0.48 6.32
C TYR A 161 16.71 -0.53 7.42
N ALA A 162 16.31 -0.78 8.66
CA ALA A 162 17.25 -0.98 9.77
C ALA A 162 18.17 -2.19 9.53
N ALA A 163 17.63 -3.30 9.03
CA ALA A 163 18.41 -4.49 8.70
C ALA A 163 19.46 -4.20 7.60
N LEU A 164 19.07 -3.47 6.54
CA LEU A 164 20.00 -3.04 5.49
C LEU A 164 21.12 -2.14 6.05
N LYS A 165 20.75 -1.15 6.86
CA LYS A 165 21.68 -0.20 7.48
C LYS A 165 22.71 -0.88 8.38
N ASN A 166 22.27 -1.92 9.10
CA ASN A 166 23.11 -2.74 9.99
C ASN A 166 23.85 -3.87 9.25
N ARG A 167 23.75 -3.94 7.92
CA ARG A 167 24.38 -5.00 7.09
C ARG A 167 23.89 -6.42 7.44
N ALA A 168 22.73 -6.56 8.06
CA ALA A 168 22.10 -7.85 8.35
C ALA A 168 21.49 -8.49 7.08
N THR A 169 21.21 -7.70 6.06
CA THR A 169 20.82 -8.14 4.72
C THR A 169 21.56 -7.31 3.66
N ARG A 170 21.68 -7.85 2.44
CA ARG A 170 22.34 -7.16 1.32
C ARG A 170 21.39 -6.33 0.47
N ALA A 171 20.12 -6.72 0.41
CA ALA A 171 19.11 -6.05 -0.41
C ALA A 171 17.74 -6.05 0.26
N ILE A 172 17.00 -4.96 0.11
CA ILE A 172 15.63 -4.80 0.63
C ILE A 172 14.72 -4.20 -0.44
N ALA A 173 13.44 -4.55 -0.40
CA ALA A 173 12.42 -3.82 -1.17
C ALA A 173 11.66 -2.87 -0.24
N VAL A 174 11.60 -1.57 -0.58
CA VAL A 174 10.94 -0.53 0.21
C VAL A 174 10.21 0.47 -0.68
N MET A 175 9.31 1.24 -0.06
CA MET A 175 8.63 2.40 -0.63
C MET A 175 9.07 3.67 0.13
N GLU A 176 8.53 4.82 -0.26
CA GLU A 176 8.75 6.06 0.47
C GLU A 176 8.18 5.99 1.92
N PRO A 177 8.87 6.62 2.88
CA PRO A 177 10.03 7.52 2.76
C PRO A 177 11.40 6.81 2.70
N PHE A 178 11.43 5.48 2.72
CA PHE A 178 12.68 4.72 2.85
C PHE A 178 13.50 4.64 1.55
N ILE A 179 12.92 4.95 0.39
CA ILE A 179 13.68 5.13 -0.85
C ILE A 179 14.53 6.40 -0.73
N SER A 180 13.89 7.54 -0.46
CA SER A 180 14.58 8.83 -0.29
C SER A 180 15.61 8.81 0.83
N LEU A 181 15.26 8.21 1.97
CA LEU A 181 16.17 8.05 3.10
C LEU A 181 17.37 7.16 2.76
N GLY A 182 17.14 6.06 2.05
CA GLY A 182 18.20 5.16 1.61
C GLY A 182 19.19 5.86 0.68
N LEU A 183 18.69 6.61 -0.30
CA LEU A 183 19.53 7.39 -1.22
C LEU A 183 20.30 8.48 -0.47
N LYS A 184 19.68 9.17 0.49
CA LYS A 184 20.35 10.14 1.37
C LYS A 184 21.48 9.50 2.17
N ASP A 185 21.30 8.27 2.64
CA ASP A 185 22.29 7.52 3.42
C ASP A 185 23.35 6.83 2.54
N GLY A 186 23.30 6.97 1.20
CA GLY A 186 24.26 6.44 0.25
C GLY A 186 23.94 5.04 -0.29
N ALA A 187 22.74 4.53 -0.09
CA ALA A 187 22.28 3.34 -0.81
C ALA A 187 22.02 3.68 -2.28
N HIS A 188 22.03 2.66 -3.13
CA HIS A 188 21.63 2.81 -4.53
C HIS A 188 20.42 1.94 -4.85
N ILE A 189 19.71 2.26 -5.93
CA ILE A 189 18.58 1.52 -6.45
C ILE A 189 19.08 0.50 -7.46
N ILE A 190 18.76 -0.78 -7.23
CA ILE A 190 19.03 -1.87 -8.17
C ILE A 190 17.88 -2.00 -9.19
N ALA A 191 16.65 -1.88 -8.71
CA ALA A 191 15.44 -1.89 -9.54
C ALA A 191 14.34 -1.07 -8.86
N ALA A 192 13.43 -0.53 -9.65
CA ALA A 192 12.22 0.12 -9.16
C ALA A 192 11.04 -0.15 -10.09
N SER A 193 9.87 -0.32 -9.51
CA SER A 193 8.61 -0.50 -10.22
C SER A 193 7.50 0.28 -9.55
N PHE A 194 6.63 0.90 -10.34
CA PHE A 194 5.42 1.55 -9.84
C PHE A 194 4.26 0.56 -9.86
N TYR A 195 3.45 0.61 -8.83
CA TYR A 195 2.23 -0.18 -8.76
C TYR A 195 1.08 0.62 -8.14
N ARG A 196 -0.11 0.22 -8.49
CA ARG A 196 -1.33 0.71 -7.86
C ARG A 196 -1.90 -0.36 -6.93
N GLY A 197 -2.68 0.06 -5.95
CA GLY A 197 -3.39 -0.87 -5.07
C GLY A 197 -4.88 -0.86 -5.32
N GLY A 198 -5.59 -1.70 -4.60
CA GLY A 198 -7.04 -1.70 -4.51
C GLY A 198 -7.53 -1.07 -3.22
N GLU A 199 -8.67 -0.43 -3.29
CA GLU A 199 -9.46 0.00 -2.14
C GLU A 199 -10.45 -1.11 -1.79
N VAL A 200 -10.19 -1.79 -0.67
CA VAL A 200 -11.11 -2.80 -0.12
C VAL A 200 -12.15 -2.10 0.72
N ILE A 201 -13.42 -2.37 0.45
CA ILE A 201 -14.53 -1.70 1.08
C ILE A 201 -15.57 -2.70 1.62
N SER A 202 -16.17 -2.33 2.75
CA SER A 202 -17.25 -3.09 3.37
C SER A 202 -18.48 -3.20 2.47
N PRO A 203 -19.17 -4.35 2.48
CA PRO A 203 -20.45 -4.48 1.81
C PRO A 203 -21.56 -3.62 2.44
N ASP A 204 -21.32 -3.08 3.66
CA ASP A 204 -22.32 -2.30 4.40
C ASP A 204 -22.43 -0.84 3.90
N LEU A 205 -21.42 -0.36 3.14
CA LEU A 205 -21.46 1.00 2.56
C LEU A 205 -22.30 1.03 1.30
N THR A 206 -23.24 1.96 1.25
CA THR A 206 -24.10 2.18 0.09
C THR A 206 -23.32 2.71 -1.11
N PRO A 207 -23.83 2.56 -2.35
CA PRO A 207 -23.20 3.15 -3.54
C PRO A 207 -23.03 4.66 -3.43
N GLU A 208 -23.99 5.37 -2.84
CA GLU A 208 -23.98 6.82 -2.64
C GLU A 208 -22.87 7.24 -1.66
N GLU A 209 -22.72 6.52 -0.55
CA GLU A 209 -21.63 6.75 0.43
C GLU A 209 -20.27 6.49 -0.19
N ARG A 210 -20.11 5.39 -0.94
CA ARG A 210 -18.87 5.12 -1.68
C ARG A 210 -18.52 6.22 -2.66
N LYS A 211 -19.52 6.67 -3.44
CA LYS A 211 -19.33 7.77 -4.40
C LYS A 211 -18.90 9.06 -3.70
N ALA A 212 -19.58 9.44 -2.62
CA ALA A 212 -19.25 10.63 -1.84
C ALA A 212 -17.83 10.55 -1.24
N TYR A 213 -17.43 9.37 -0.77
CA TYR A 213 -16.10 9.10 -0.26
C TYR A 213 -15.02 9.30 -1.33
N TYR A 214 -15.17 8.68 -2.50
CA TYR A 214 -14.17 8.78 -3.56
C TYR A 214 -14.16 10.15 -4.25
N ASP A 215 -15.28 10.84 -4.35
CA ASP A 215 -15.31 12.23 -4.83
C ASP A 215 -14.52 13.16 -3.89
N ALA A 216 -14.61 12.97 -2.58
CA ALA A 216 -13.84 13.72 -1.60
C ALA A 216 -12.35 13.33 -1.61
N GLU A 217 -12.03 12.05 -1.75
CA GLU A 217 -10.65 11.58 -1.90
C GLU A 217 -9.99 12.15 -3.16
N ASN A 218 -10.71 12.20 -4.28
CA ASN A 218 -10.23 12.80 -5.53
C ASN A 218 -9.94 14.29 -5.39
N GLN A 219 -10.75 15.04 -4.62
CA GLN A 219 -10.44 16.44 -4.29
C GLN A 219 -9.15 16.56 -3.46
N ALA A 220 -8.92 15.64 -2.52
CA ALA A 220 -7.66 15.59 -1.79
C ALA A 220 -6.47 15.32 -2.72
N VAL A 221 -6.62 14.44 -3.70
CA VAL A 221 -5.60 14.19 -4.74
C VAL A 221 -5.26 15.46 -5.50
N ASP A 222 -6.26 16.26 -5.90
CA ASP A 222 -6.04 17.53 -6.59
C ASP A 222 -5.25 18.52 -5.72
N MET A 223 -5.59 18.61 -4.43
CA MET A 223 -4.84 19.45 -3.46
C MET A 223 -3.40 18.97 -3.26
N ILE A 224 -3.18 17.67 -3.14
CA ILE A 224 -1.83 17.08 -3.02
C ILE A 224 -1.01 17.38 -4.28
N ASN A 225 -1.61 17.24 -5.46
CA ASN A 225 -0.91 17.51 -6.71
C ASN A 225 -0.61 18.99 -6.93
N ALA A 226 -1.44 19.88 -6.41
CA ALA A 226 -1.20 21.33 -6.44
C ALA A 226 -0.02 21.75 -5.53
N ASP A 227 0.09 21.16 -4.32
CA ASP A 227 1.21 21.42 -3.42
C ASP A 227 1.55 20.17 -2.60
N PHE A 228 2.34 19.28 -3.17
CA PHE A 228 2.75 18.03 -2.54
C PHE A 228 3.53 18.26 -1.23
N TYR A 229 4.42 19.23 -1.23
CA TYR A 229 5.31 19.46 -0.08
C TYR A 229 4.60 20.04 1.14
N LYS A 230 3.41 20.63 0.98
CA LYS A 230 2.53 20.99 2.10
C LYS A 230 2.20 19.77 2.97
N TYR A 231 1.99 18.61 2.34
CA TYR A 231 1.53 17.38 2.99
C TYR A 231 2.62 16.30 3.16
N ALA A 232 3.81 16.50 2.58
CA ALA A 232 4.89 15.50 2.60
C ALA A 232 5.36 15.12 4.01
N HIS A 233 5.14 15.99 5.00
CA HIS A 233 5.48 15.74 6.41
C HIS A 233 4.78 14.50 6.99
N HIS A 234 3.58 14.16 6.52
CA HIS A 234 2.90 12.93 6.92
C HIS A 234 3.67 11.69 6.51
N ILE A 235 4.26 11.70 5.31
CA ILE A 235 5.06 10.58 4.80
C ILE A 235 6.40 10.50 5.54
N THR A 236 7.09 11.63 5.68
CA THR A 236 8.43 11.67 6.32
C THR A 236 8.38 11.41 7.82
N ALA A 237 7.23 11.56 8.48
CA ALA A 237 7.06 11.20 9.89
C ALA A 237 7.50 9.74 10.20
N HIS A 238 7.34 8.81 9.24
CA HIS A 238 7.82 7.43 9.37
C HIS A 238 9.36 7.31 9.40
N ALA A 239 10.09 8.30 8.91
CA ALA A 239 11.55 8.37 9.01
C ALA A 239 12.04 8.93 10.36
N LYS A 240 11.12 9.25 11.30
CA LYS A 240 11.40 9.68 12.69
C LYS A 240 12.45 10.80 12.78
N GLY A 241 12.30 11.82 11.91
CA GLY A 241 13.20 12.99 11.85
C GLY A 241 14.48 12.78 11.04
N ALA A 242 14.72 11.60 10.45
CA ALA A 242 15.89 11.35 9.61
C ALA A 242 15.75 11.91 8.18
N LEU A 243 14.53 12.29 7.77
CA LEU A 243 14.22 12.84 6.46
C LEU A 243 13.26 14.03 6.59
N GLU A 244 13.66 15.18 6.07
CA GLU A 244 12.81 16.36 6.01
C GLU A 244 11.80 16.26 4.84
N PRO A 245 10.61 16.92 4.93
CA PRO A 245 9.62 16.88 3.87
C PRO A 245 10.14 17.25 2.48
N ARG A 246 11.04 18.22 2.37
CA ARG A 246 11.64 18.66 1.10
C ARG A 246 12.70 17.71 0.53
N GLU A 247 13.19 16.77 1.33
CA GLU A 247 14.12 15.73 0.89
C GLU A 247 13.40 14.52 0.30
N LEU A 248 12.06 14.43 0.49
CA LEU A 248 11.25 13.37 -0.09
C LEU A 248 11.19 13.51 -1.62
N LEU A 249 11.62 12.49 -2.34
CA LEU A 249 11.70 12.50 -3.79
C LEU A 249 10.34 12.24 -4.43
N ARG A 250 9.70 13.29 -4.92
CA ARG A 250 8.38 13.23 -5.59
C ARG A 250 8.34 12.23 -6.75
N ALA A 251 9.49 11.92 -7.35
CA ALA A 251 9.61 10.97 -8.45
C ALA A 251 9.14 9.55 -8.10
N PHE A 252 9.14 9.16 -6.83
CA PHE A 252 8.79 7.81 -6.38
C PHE A 252 7.36 7.68 -5.87
N VAL A 253 6.57 8.75 -5.85
CA VAL A 253 5.17 8.72 -5.45
C VAL A 253 4.34 9.66 -6.29
N HIS A 254 3.21 9.17 -6.80
CA HIS A 254 2.25 9.95 -7.58
C HIS A 254 0.85 9.73 -7.00
N TYR A 255 -0.01 10.72 -7.18
CA TYR A 255 -1.42 10.62 -6.80
C TYR A 255 -2.27 10.87 -8.03
N LYS A 256 -3.22 9.96 -8.27
CA LYS A 256 -4.21 10.02 -9.35
C LYS A 256 -5.59 9.86 -8.75
N HIS A 257 -6.61 10.33 -9.42
CA HIS A 257 -7.97 10.00 -9.03
C HIS A 257 -8.14 8.48 -8.96
N VAL A 258 -8.97 8.02 -8.04
CA VAL A 258 -9.37 6.62 -7.98
C VAL A 258 -9.97 6.19 -9.33
N ASP A 259 -9.82 4.93 -9.68
CA ASP A 259 -10.18 4.43 -10.99
C ASP A 259 -10.83 3.06 -10.85
N TYR A 260 -11.66 2.69 -11.81
CA TYR A 260 -12.28 1.38 -11.85
C TYR A 260 -11.21 0.29 -12.08
N TYR A 261 -11.32 -0.78 -11.32
CA TYR A 261 -10.44 -1.94 -11.51
C TYR A 261 -11.04 -2.84 -12.59
N ASP A 262 -10.68 -2.60 -13.83
CA ASP A 262 -11.27 -3.29 -14.98
C ASP A 262 -10.91 -4.80 -15.03
N PRO A 263 -11.76 -5.63 -15.70
CA PRO A 263 -11.53 -7.07 -15.75
C PRO A 263 -10.20 -7.48 -16.37
N THR A 264 -9.64 -6.70 -17.30
CA THR A 264 -8.37 -7.03 -17.98
C THR A 264 -7.20 -6.92 -17.00
N LEU A 265 -7.17 -5.82 -16.24
CA LEU A 265 -6.13 -5.62 -15.22
C LEU A 265 -6.25 -6.66 -14.11
N PHE A 266 -7.48 -6.89 -13.62
CA PHE A 266 -7.76 -7.91 -12.60
C PHE A 266 -7.29 -9.30 -13.04
N ASN A 267 -7.70 -9.76 -14.21
CA ASN A 267 -7.35 -11.08 -14.71
C ASN A 267 -5.84 -11.23 -14.90
N ARG A 268 -5.16 -10.20 -15.41
CA ARG A 268 -3.70 -10.20 -15.55
C ARG A 268 -3.00 -10.37 -14.20
N ALA A 269 -3.42 -9.63 -13.18
CA ALA A 269 -2.86 -9.74 -11.83
C ALA A 269 -3.14 -11.12 -11.23
N TYR A 270 -4.37 -11.59 -11.35
CA TYR A 270 -4.83 -12.84 -10.75
C TYR A 270 -4.22 -14.07 -11.43
N ASP A 271 -4.14 -14.10 -12.76
CA ASP A 271 -3.50 -15.19 -13.50
C ASP A 271 -1.99 -15.27 -13.22
N TRP A 272 -1.33 -14.12 -13.07
CA TRP A 272 0.07 -14.06 -12.64
C TRP A 272 0.25 -14.68 -11.23
N MET A 273 -0.66 -14.37 -10.29
CA MET A 273 -0.62 -14.95 -8.94
C MET A 273 -0.83 -16.48 -8.97
N LYS A 274 -1.84 -16.96 -9.70
CA LYS A 274 -2.12 -18.40 -9.83
C LYS A 274 -0.96 -19.17 -10.45
N ALA A 275 -0.38 -18.65 -11.50
CA ALA A 275 0.77 -19.26 -12.17
C ALA A 275 1.99 -19.45 -11.27
N ARG A 276 2.05 -18.73 -10.11
CA ARG A 276 3.15 -18.80 -9.13
C ARG A 276 2.75 -19.41 -7.80
N GLY A 277 1.55 -20.00 -7.72
CA GLY A 277 1.03 -20.54 -6.46
C GLY A 277 0.85 -19.49 -5.34
N LEU A 278 0.69 -18.22 -5.73
CA LEU A 278 0.45 -17.11 -4.78
C LEU A 278 -1.04 -16.91 -4.46
N SER A 279 -1.91 -17.56 -5.20
CA SER A 279 -3.35 -17.70 -4.92
C SER A 279 -3.83 -19.07 -5.40
N GLU A 280 -4.68 -19.70 -4.59
CA GLU A 280 -5.39 -20.95 -4.92
C GLU A 280 -6.88 -20.68 -5.21
N GLY A 281 -7.31 -19.42 -5.15
CA GLY A 281 -8.69 -19.02 -5.31
C GLY A 281 -9.24 -19.23 -6.73
N GLN A 282 -10.56 -19.23 -6.82
CA GLN A 282 -11.33 -19.43 -8.07
C GLN A 282 -12.27 -18.25 -8.35
N SER A 283 -12.04 -17.11 -7.67
CA SER A 283 -12.92 -15.94 -7.79
C SER A 283 -12.87 -15.33 -9.19
N GLN A 284 -13.98 -14.77 -9.60
CA GLN A 284 -14.10 -13.99 -10.82
C GLN A 284 -14.13 -12.50 -10.49
N HIS A 285 -13.74 -11.66 -11.44
CA HIS A 285 -13.78 -10.21 -11.29
C HIS A 285 -15.13 -9.70 -10.73
N ALA A 286 -16.25 -10.11 -11.34
CA ALA A 286 -17.59 -9.67 -10.92
C ALA A 286 -18.00 -10.09 -9.49
N ALA A 287 -17.29 -11.04 -8.88
CA ALA A 287 -17.53 -11.45 -7.50
C ALA A 287 -16.77 -10.60 -6.48
N LEU A 288 -15.62 -10.02 -6.90
CA LEU A 288 -14.73 -9.28 -5.99
C LEU A 288 -14.70 -7.77 -6.26
N VAL A 289 -15.03 -7.32 -7.46
CA VAL A 289 -14.96 -5.90 -7.84
C VAL A 289 -16.36 -5.33 -8.02
N VAL A 290 -16.60 -4.15 -7.43
CA VAL A 290 -17.83 -3.37 -7.62
C VAL A 290 -17.53 -2.11 -8.40
N GLY A 291 -18.51 -1.71 -9.25
CA GLY A 291 -18.45 -0.46 -10.01
C GLY A 291 -19.12 0.69 -9.27
#